data_80faae54ad1404cebba37a50ea919d27
#
_entry.id   80faae54ad1404cebba37a50ea919d27
#
_cell.length_a   1.000
_cell.length_b   1.000
_cell.length_c   1.000
_cell.angle_alpha   90.00
_cell.angle_beta   90.00
_cell.angle_gamma   90.00
#
_symmetry.space_group_name_H-M   'P 1'
#
loop_
_entity.id
_entity.type
_entity.pdbx_description
1 polymer ?
#
loop_
_entity_poly.entity_id
_entity_poly.type
_entity_poly.pdbx_seq_one_letter_code
_entity_poly.pdbx_strand_id
1 'polypeptide(L)'
;MFTIREDTAIRRRRSHPYRRSHELAAVVPWFASSAYLAFLGYQNILPLNLSFALLSLTLGMGAYRLSNGLHILRARSLLSGRRMELMKFSRALEDFDDKSVCIGYGFTWLPEHTQKLHDLSRLNISTLMLPSFMHRLFNRHDKTQLPEEIGMPYLHGLDASEKTLRRALKNFEGGLLIVGTTQAGKGVMLNFIMTQAILRGDAVIFIDPKGSDRMYKAFCRACEKAGRGKPLRFHPGNRSKTDGIRFDVTAVFSTGAQIATRVMSVVPGEDNVFKQFAWSCIKTFADAMIELGEKPSLKTLSQNINKGIEDLLRTLILQAVKQHAQSDWREQAESFLPARRENCTDAIHELNVLVAWYENVLPAYLHTMVVGECLKIFHHSKEHYSKITATLMPIFAMLTSGPLEESLSPDPSDASDKRPIWDMESLVKCKGVLYVNLDSLSDNMIASAVGSMLLSDLTAYAGKRYNLGLNDVRISLYVDEASNVINQPLIELLNKGAEGGVYTTIAIQTVPDLAHRLGSVHAARMVLGNCNNLIALRCKDRETQDFVTETFGKTYIHNVDTTLSTHADTHLGMPSFKGGASHKRTAVREEIIPSEYLGKL
;
A
#
# COMPACT_ATOMS: atom_id res chain seq x y z
N MET A 1 19.50 -26.60 28.51
CA MET A 1 18.62 -25.42 28.63
C MET A 1 17.29 -25.56 27.89
N PHE A 2 17.11 -26.55 26.99
CA PHE A 2 15.85 -26.85 26.28
C PHE A 2 14.79 -27.60 27.09
N THR A 3 15.19 -28.42 28.04
CA THR A 3 14.30 -29.26 28.84
C THR A 3 13.44 -28.49 29.88
N ILE A 4 13.92 -27.37 30.41
CA ILE A 4 13.17 -26.57 31.42
C ILE A 4 12.01 -25.78 30.77
N ARG A 5 12.10 -25.39 29.51
CA ARG A 5 11.00 -24.72 28.80
C ARG A 5 9.85 -25.66 28.39
N GLU A 6 10.15 -26.93 28.12
CA GLU A 6 9.13 -27.94 27.82
C GLU A 6 8.24 -28.28 29.01
N ASP A 7 8.84 -28.41 30.22
CA ASP A 7 8.09 -28.69 31.42
C ASP A 7 7.15 -27.56 31.86
N THR A 8 7.56 -26.31 31.65
CA THR A 8 6.69 -25.15 31.89
C THR A 8 5.53 -25.07 30.87
N ALA A 9 5.74 -25.47 29.62
CA ALA A 9 4.68 -25.54 28.60
C ALA A 9 3.66 -26.66 28.92
N ILE A 10 4.11 -27.78 29.49
CA ILE A 10 3.23 -28.89 29.92
C ILE A 10 2.42 -28.49 31.16
N ARG A 11 3.02 -27.80 32.14
CA ARG A 11 2.32 -27.25 33.29
C ARG A 11 1.30 -26.19 32.93
N ARG A 12 1.62 -25.28 31.96
CA ARG A 12 0.66 -24.29 31.41
C ARG A 12 -0.52 -24.94 30.72
N ARG A 13 -0.38 -26.13 30.10
CA ARG A 13 -1.50 -26.84 29.45
C ARG A 13 -2.48 -27.49 30.43
N ARG A 14 -2.07 -27.90 31.64
CA ARG A 14 -2.99 -28.37 32.68
C ARG A 14 -3.96 -27.28 33.14
N SER A 15 -3.61 -26.00 32.92
CA SER A 15 -4.45 -24.85 33.21
C SER A 15 -5.09 -24.24 31.94
N HIS A 16 -5.27 -25.01 30.86
CA HIS A 16 -5.83 -24.52 29.62
C HIS A 16 -7.23 -23.89 29.83
N PRO A 17 -7.44 -22.60 29.52
CA PRO A 17 -8.66 -21.88 29.91
C PRO A 17 -9.91 -22.36 29.17
N TYR A 18 -9.75 -23.08 28.07
CA TYR A 18 -10.85 -23.55 27.22
C TYR A 18 -11.31 -24.98 27.55
N ARG A 19 -10.66 -25.66 28.49
CA ARG A 19 -11.12 -26.98 28.97
C ARG A 19 -12.39 -26.83 29.81
N ARG A 20 -13.15 -27.91 29.99
CA ARG A 20 -14.21 -27.97 31.02
C ARG A 20 -13.62 -27.63 32.37
N SER A 21 -14.16 -26.63 33.02
CA SER A 21 -13.71 -26.21 34.35
C SER A 21 -14.50 -26.97 35.41
N HIS A 22 -13.80 -27.79 36.19
CA HIS A 22 -14.35 -28.42 37.37
C HIS A 22 -13.96 -27.66 38.65
N GLU A 23 -13.09 -26.65 38.51
CA GLU A 23 -12.57 -25.89 39.64
C GLU A 23 -13.68 -25.17 40.41
N LEU A 24 -14.61 -24.53 39.69
CA LEU A 24 -15.73 -23.80 40.30
C LEU A 24 -16.72 -24.75 40.97
N ALA A 25 -16.98 -25.91 40.37
CA ALA A 25 -17.81 -26.93 41.01
C ALA A 25 -17.15 -27.50 42.26
N ALA A 26 -15.81 -27.64 42.28
CA ALA A 26 -15.06 -28.09 43.43
C ALA A 26 -14.98 -27.06 44.57
N VAL A 27 -15.20 -25.78 44.30
CA VAL A 27 -15.24 -24.72 45.33
C VAL A 27 -16.35 -24.97 46.33
N VAL A 28 -17.53 -25.38 45.88
CA VAL A 28 -18.71 -25.59 46.74
C VAL A 28 -18.46 -26.65 47.83
N PRO A 29 -18.01 -27.88 47.50
CA PRO A 29 -17.75 -28.89 48.54
C PRO A 29 -16.62 -28.49 49.51
N TRP A 30 -15.57 -27.77 49.01
CA TRP A 30 -14.50 -27.32 49.91
C TRP A 30 -14.98 -26.30 50.93
N PHE A 31 -15.77 -25.30 50.52
CA PHE A 31 -16.35 -24.33 51.46
C PHE A 31 -17.46 -24.93 52.33
N ALA A 32 -18.27 -25.86 51.79
CA ALA A 32 -19.23 -26.59 52.59
C ALA A 32 -18.54 -27.44 53.70
N SER A 33 -17.45 -28.11 53.32
CA SER A 33 -16.62 -28.85 54.32
C SER A 33 -16.00 -27.91 55.37
N SER A 34 -15.57 -26.72 54.95
CA SER A 34 -15.04 -25.71 55.89
C SER A 34 -16.13 -25.25 56.87
N ALA A 35 -17.33 -24.95 56.39
CA ALA A 35 -18.45 -24.57 57.22
C ALA A 35 -18.85 -25.69 58.20
N TYR A 36 -18.86 -26.94 57.71
CA TYR A 36 -19.16 -28.10 58.57
C TYR A 36 -18.10 -28.33 59.66
N LEU A 37 -16.80 -28.23 59.33
CA LEU A 37 -15.72 -28.31 60.28
C LEU A 37 -15.75 -27.21 61.33
N ALA A 38 -16.10 -25.97 60.93
CA ALA A 38 -16.31 -24.87 61.87
C ALA A 38 -17.48 -25.16 62.84
N PHE A 39 -18.57 -25.73 62.35
CA PHE A 39 -19.72 -26.15 63.17
C PHE A 39 -19.34 -27.24 64.14
N LEU A 40 -18.60 -28.28 63.71
CA LEU A 40 -18.12 -29.35 64.61
C LEU A 40 -17.17 -28.85 65.72
N GLY A 41 -16.31 -27.89 65.39
CA GLY A 41 -15.42 -27.21 66.35
C GLY A 41 -16.22 -26.36 67.32
N TYR A 42 -17.24 -25.65 66.90
CA TYR A 42 -18.13 -24.87 67.74
C TYR A 42 -18.92 -25.73 68.72
N GLN A 43 -19.33 -26.92 68.30
CA GLN A 43 -20.05 -27.91 69.11
C GLN A 43 -19.10 -28.70 70.06
N ASN A 44 -17.79 -28.41 70.06
CA ASN A 44 -16.75 -29.13 70.81
C ASN A 44 -16.71 -30.66 70.52
N ILE A 45 -17.18 -31.09 69.35
CA ILE A 45 -17.12 -32.49 68.95
C ILE A 45 -15.71 -32.86 68.50
N LEU A 46 -14.95 -31.89 67.92
CA LEU A 46 -13.56 -32.05 67.58
C LEU A 46 -12.63 -31.19 68.44
N PRO A 47 -11.41 -31.69 68.75
CA PRO A 47 -10.40 -30.88 69.47
C PRO A 47 -10.13 -29.58 68.64
N LEU A 48 -10.06 -28.47 69.41
CA LEU A 48 -10.00 -27.12 68.82
C LEU A 48 -8.82 -26.97 67.85
N ASN A 49 -7.65 -27.49 68.22
CA ASN A 49 -6.44 -27.43 67.36
C ASN A 49 -6.58 -28.21 66.09
N LEU A 50 -7.23 -29.40 66.08
CA LEU A 50 -7.48 -30.20 64.94
C LEU A 50 -8.53 -29.55 64.00
N SER A 51 -9.57 -28.97 64.63
CA SER A 51 -10.61 -28.22 63.89
C SER A 51 -10.01 -27.03 63.13
N PHE A 52 -9.15 -26.24 63.79
CA PHE A 52 -8.44 -25.12 63.13
C PHE A 52 -7.51 -25.59 62.02
N ALA A 53 -6.77 -26.66 62.17
CA ALA A 53 -5.88 -27.21 61.16
C ALA A 53 -6.64 -27.68 59.91
N LEU A 54 -7.71 -28.44 60.11
CA LEU A 54 -8.57 -28.92 59.02
C LEU A 54 -9.36 -27.79 58.34
N LEU A 55 -9.83 -26.81 59.10
CA LEU A 55 -10.50 -25.62 58.58
C LEU A 55 -9.55 -24.80 57.70
N SER A 56 -8.32 -24.59 58.18
CA SER A 56 -7.30 -23.85 57.40
C SER A 56 -6.95 -24.56 56.09
N LEU A 57 -6.83 -25.89 56.12
CA LEU A 57 -6.55 -26.70 54.94
C LEU A 57 -7.71 -26.63 53.93
N THR A 58 -8.96 -26.81 54.39
CA THR A 58 -10.13 -26.79 53.50
C THR A 58 -10.40 -25.41 52.93
N LEU A 59 -10.24 -24.33 53.71
CA LEU A 59 -10.33 -22.94 53.24
C LEU A 59 -9.22 -22.63 52.25
N GLY A 60 -7.98 -23.04 52.51
CA GLY A 60 -6.85 -22.88 51.59
C GLY A 60 -7.07 -23.56 50.24
N MET A 61 -7.57 -24.81 50.26
CA MET A 61 -7.92 -25.55 49.06
C MET A 61 -9.11 -24.92 48.31
N GLY A 62 -10.12 -24.45 49.05
CA GLY A 62 -11.25 -23.71 48.48
C GLY A 62 -10.81 -22.43 47.79
N ALA A 63 -9.97 -21.63 48.43
CA ALA A 63 -9.41 -20.40 47.87
C ALA A 63 -8.53 -20.67 46.64
N TYR A 64 -7.70 -21.70 46.68
CA TYR A 64 -6.88 -22.11 45.53
C TYR A 64 -7.76 -22.52 44.33
N ARG A 65 -8.80 -23.33 44.55
CA ARG A 65 -9.75 -23.70 43.49
C ARG A 65 -10.54 -22.51 42.96
N LEU A 66 -10.97 -21.60 43.83
CA LEU A 66 -11.66 -20.38 43.44
C LEU A 66 -10.76 -19.48 42.55
N SER A 67 -9.51 -19.28 42.96
CA SER A 67 -8.54 -18.50 42.17
C SER A 67 -8.36 -19.06 40.76
N ASN A 68 -8.17 -20.39 40.64
CA ASN A 68 -8.05 -21.03 39.32
C ASN A 68 -9.35 -20.93 38.53
N GLY A 69 -10.50 -21.09 39.14
CA GLY A 69 -11.80 -20.95 38.48
C GLY A 69 -12.05 -19.54 37.97
N LEU A 70 -11.71 -18.53 38.79
CA LEU A 70 -11.80 -17.11 38.38
C LEU A 70 -10.86 -16.79 37.22
N HIS A 71 -9.66 -17.35 37.21
CA HIS A 71 -8.73 -17.18 36.08
C HIS A 71 -9.31 -17.73 34.75
N ILE A 72 -9.93 -18.91 34.78
CA ILE A 72 -10.58 -19.51 33.64
C ILE A 72 -11.79 -18.68 33.19
N LEU A 73 -12.62 -18.19 34.10
CA LEU A 73 -13.76 -17.33 33.77
C LEU A 73 -13.27 -16.01 33.15
N ARG A 74 -12.21 -15.43 33.69
CA ARG A 74 -11.62 -14.20 33.12
C ARG A 74 -11.10 -14.43 31.70
N ALA A 75 -10.37 -15.52 31.46
CA ALA A 75 -9.90 -15.88 30.12
C ALA A 75 -11.06 -16.10 29.14
N ARG A 76 -12.14 -16.74 29.55
CA ARG A 76 -13.35 -16.93 28.73
C ARG A 76 -14.10 -15.62 28.49
N SER A 77 -14.09 -14.69 29.45
CA SER A 77 -14.71 -13.37 29.25
C SER A 77 -14.03 -12.57 28.15
N LEU A 78 -12.73 -12.79 27.92
CA LEU A 78 -11.98 -12.14 26.85
C LEU A 78 -12.41 -12.59 25.46
N LEU A 79 -12.87 -13.83 25.31
CA LEU A 79 -13.32 -14.38 24.02
C LEU A 79 -14.58 -13.71 23.49
N SER A 80 -15.34 -12.98 24.32
CA SER A 80 -16.51 -12.25 23.88
C SER A 80 -16.20 -11.05 22.98
N GLY A 81 -14.91 -10.66 22.88
CA GLY A 81 -14.46 -9.48 22.13
C GLY A 81 -14.96 -8.14 22.68
N ARG A 82 -15.68 -8.13 23.81
CA ARG A 82 -16.25 -6.90 24.40
C ARG A 82 -15.21 -5.92 24.93
N ARG A 83 -13.93 -6.26 24.87
CA ARG A 83 -12.80 -5.38 25.16
C ARG A 83 -12.22 -4.71 23.92
N MET A 84 -12.78 -4.96 22.73
CA MET A 84 -12.37 -4.20 21.56
C MET A 84 -12.62 -2.71 21.82
N GLU A 85 -11.55 -1.94 21.88
CA GLU A 85 -11.65 -0.50 21.97
C GLU A 85 -11.88 0.09 20.57
N LEU A 86 -13.07 0.66 20.36
CA LEU A 86 -13.29 1.60 19.26
C LEU A 86 -12.62 2.92 19.63
N MET A 87 -11.34 3.04 19.30
CA MET A 87 -10.56 4.22 19.65
C MET A 87 -10.89 5.38 18.70
N LYS A 88 -11.17 6.56 19.28
CA LYS A 88 -11.26 7.79 18.48
C LYS A 88 -9.90 8.05 17.84
N PHE A 89 -9.91 8.42 16.57
CA PHE A 89 -8.71 8.72 15.79
C PHE A 89 -7.79 9.76 16.48
N SER A 90 -8.38 10.75 17.13
CA SER A 90 -7.62 11.75 17.90
C SER A 90 -6.81 11.13 19.03
N ARG A 91 -7.40 10.20 19.80
CA ARG A 91 -6.72 9.51 20.90
C ARG A 91 -5.58 8.61 20.40
N ALA A 92 -5.74 7.99 19.23
CA ALA A 92 -4.68 7.16 18.64
C ALA A 92 -3.44 7.97 18.25
N LEU A 93 -3.59 9.28 18.08
CA LEU A 93 -2.53 10.22 17.73
C LEU A 93 -2.03 11.10 18.90
N GLU A 94 -2.57 10.92 20.11
CA GLU A 94 -2.11 11.66 21.31
C GLU A 94 -0.64 11.41 21.62
N ASP A 95 -0.19 10.16 21.46
CA ASP A 95 1.20 9.75 21.63
C ASP A 95 1.97 9.74 20.31
N PHE A 96 1.74 10.71 19.42
CA PHE A 96 2.45 10.76 18.15
C PHE A 96 3.97 10.86 18.37
N ASP A 97 4.71 10.05 17.62
CA ASP A 97 6.17 10.01 17.62
C ASP A 97 6.66 10.02 16.15
N ASP A 98 7.57 10.92 15.83
CA ASP A 98 8.11 11.11 14.49
C ASP A 98 9.04 9.98 14.02
N LYS A 99 9.59 9.20 14.97
CA LYS A 99 10.51 8.09 14.71
C LYS A 99 9.81 6.74 14.52
N SER A 100 8.52 6.68 14.80
CA SER A 100 7.75 5.46 14.70
C SER A 100 6.40 5.68 14.01
N VAL A 101 5.84 4.60 13.45
CA VAL A 101 4.49 4.58 12.88
C VAL A 101 3.61 3.73 13.78
N CYS A 102 2.52 4.32 14.26
CA CYS A 102 1.46 3.61 14.95
C CYS A 102 0.63 2.83 13.92
N ILE A 103 0.47 1.52 14.14
CA ILE A 103 -0.32 0.65 13.25
C ILE A 103 -1.74 0.49 13.81
N GLY A 104 -1.88 0.56 15.13
CA GLY A 104 -3.16 0.37 15.80
C GLY A 104 -2.99 -0.12 17.23
N TYR A 105 -4.04 -0.73 17.76
CA TYR A 105 -4.08 -1.30 19.09
C TYR A 105 -4.26 -2.81 19.00
N GLY A 106 -3.45 -3.59 19.71
CA GLY A 106 -3.49 -5.04 19.62
C GLY A 106 -2.29 -5.70 20.31
N PHE A 107 -1.92 -6.88 19.88
CA PHE A 107 -0.82 -7.65 20.47
C PHE A 107 0.09 -8.25 19.39
N THR A 108 1.31 -8.61 19.78
CA THR A 108 2.25 -9.32 18.91
C THR A 108 1.88 -10.79 18.86
N TRP A 109 1.62 -11.30 17.64
CA TRP A 109 1.27 -12.70 17.45
C TRP A 109 2.47 -13.61 17.69
N LEU A 110 2.31 -14.59 18.57
CA LEU A 110 3.30 -15.59 18.93
C LEU A 110 2.78 -17.00 18.60
N PRO A 111 3.65 -18.02 18.52
CA PRO A 111 3.23 -19.41 18.29
C PRO A 111 2.16 -19.91 19.29
N GLU A 112 2.17 -19.38 20.50
CA GLU A 112 1.15 -19.69 21.52
C GLU A 112 -0.26 -19.25 21.09
N HIS A 113 -0.39 -18.15 20.35
CA HIS A 113 -1.68 -17.65 19.85
C HIS A 113 -2.20 -18.56 18.73
N THR A 114 -1.33 -19.03 17.84
CA THR A 114 -1.69 -20.04 16.82
C THR A 114 -2.20 -21.32 17.48
N GLN A 115 -1.52 -21.79 18.53
CA GLN A 115 -1.97 -22.96 19.29
C GLN A 115 -3.35 -22.74 19.92
N LYS A 116 -3.56 -21.57 20.57
CA LYS A 116 -4.86 -21.23 21.17
C LYS A 116 -5.96 -21.15 20.12
N LEU A 117 -5.66 -20.54 18.96
CA LEU A 117 -6.60 -20.45 17.83
C LEU A 117 -6.99 -21.83 17.33
N HIS A 118 -6.01 -22.72 17.14
CA HIS A 118 -6.25 -24.11 16.73
C HIS A 118 -7.07 -24.88 17.78
N ASP A 119 -6.77 -24.71 19.06
CA ASP A 119 -7.54 -25.34 20.13
C ASP A 119 -9.00 -24.83 20.15
N LEU A 120 -9.22 -23.53 19.88
CA LEU A 120 -10.55 -22.94 19.79
C LEU A 120 -11.34 -23.37 18.55
N SER A 121 -10.67 -23.57 17.42
CA SER A 121 -11.34 -24.01 16.18
C SER A 121 -12.02 -25.38 16.29
N ARG A 122 -11.52 -26.21 17.20
CA ARG A 122 -12.06 -27.56 17.51
C ARG A 122 -13.20 -27.54 18.53
N LEU A 123 -13.49 -26.39 19.12
CA LEU A 123 -14.48 -26.24 20.18
C LEU A 123 -15.63 -25.35 19.69
N ASN A 124 -16.82 -25.64 20.17
CA ASN A 124 -17.94 -24.75 19.93
C ASN A 124 -17.77 -23.50 20.82
N ILE A 125 -17.35 -22.38 20.22
CA ILE A 125 -17.05 -21.13 20.90
C ILE A 125 -18.26 -20.61 21.68
N SER A 126 -19.48 -20.81 21.19
CA SER A 126 -20.71 -20.39 21.89
C SER A 126 -20.88 -21.06 23.25
N THR A 127 -20.38 -22.29 23.41
CA THR A 127 -20.44 -23.00 24.71
C THR A 127 -19.37 -22.53 25.70
N LEU A 128 -18.34 -21.86 25.22
CA LEU A 128 -17.25 -21.31 26.05
C LEU A 128 -17.55 -19.90 26.50
N MET A 129 -18.42 -19.16 25.79
CA MET A 129 -18.81 -17.80 26.15
C MET A 129 -19.58 -17.79 27.46
N LEU A 130 -19.26 -16.82 28.29
CA LEU A 130 -19.97 -16.60 29.53
C LEU A 130 -21.35 -16.01 29.28
N PRO A 131 -22.37 -16.35 30.08
CA PRO A 131 -23.66 -15.70 30.04
C PRO A 131 -23.55 -14.17 30.22
N SER A 132 -24.42 -13.41 29.57
CA SER A 132 -24.35 -11.93 29.54
C SER A 132 -24.35 -11.27 30.94
N PHE A 133 -25.00 -11.88 31.94
CA PHE A 133 -24.99 -11.35 33.30
C PHE A 133 -23.60 -11.48 33.99
N MET A 134 -22.87 -12.55 33.69
CA MET A 134 -21.50 -12.75 34.23
C MET A 134 -20.51 -11.80 33.56
N HIS A 135 -20.71 -11.46 32.26
CA HIS A 135 -19.91 -10.44 31.61
C HIS A 135 -20.00 -9.09 32.30
N ARG A 136 -21.18 -8.68 32.75
CA ARG A 136 -21.36 -7.42 33.48
C ARG A 136 -20.59 -7.41 34.83
N LEU A 137 -20.41 -8.55 35.45
CA LEU A 137 -19.65 -8.67 36.70
C LEU A 137 -18.16 -8.47 36.50
N PHE A 138 -17.61 -8.98 35.40
CA PHE A 138 -16.17 -8.91 35.08
C PHE A 138 -15.76 -7.66 34.29
N ASN A 139 -16.68 -7.04 33.54
CA ASN A 139 -16.40 -5.92 32.65
C ASN A 139 -17.32 -4.73 32.96
N ARG A 140 -17.12 -4.09 34.11
CA ARG A 140 -17.89 -2.91 34.57
C ARG A 140 -17.81 -1.68 33.64
N HIS A 141 -16.84 -1.63 32.73
CA HIS A 141 -16.58 -0.48 31.84
C HIS A 141 -17.06 -0.69 30.40
N ASP A 142 -17.77 -1.77 30.11
CA ASP A 142 -18.16 -2.12 28.76
C ASP A 142 -19.41 -1.36 28.31
N LYS A 143 -19.22 -0.14 27.80
CA LYS A 143 -20.27 0.69 27.19
C LYS A 143 -20.30 0.62 25.67
N THR A 144 -19.42 -0.14 25.06
CA THR A 144 -19.28 -0.18 23.61
C THR A 144 -20.28 -1.17 23.02
N GLN A 145 -21.31 -0.66 22.32
CA GLN A 145 -22.07 -1.48 21.38
C GLN A 145 -21.11 -1.84 20.25
N LEU A 146 -20.75 -3.12 20.14
CA LEU A 146 -19.99 -3.61 19.00
C LEU A 146 -20.87 -3.47 17.75
N PRO A 147 -20.35 -2.94 16.64
CA PRO A 147 -21.06 -2.97 15.37
C PRO A 147 -21.43 -4.42 15.02
N GLU A 148 -22.60 -4.61 14.40
CA GLU A 148 -23.15 -5.94 14.07
C GLU A 148 -22.23 -6.77 13.16
N GLU A 149 -21.27 -6.16 12.45
CA GLU A 149 -20.37 -6.78 11.49
C GLU A 149 -18.91 -6.83 11.94
N ILE A 150 -18.64 -7.01 13.22
CA ILE A 150 -17.27 -7.24 13.67
C ILE A 150 -16.93 -8.72 13.51
N GLY A 151 -16.13 -9.05 12.50
CA GLY A 151 -15.57 -10.36 12.19
C GLY A 151 -15.57 -11.39 13.33
N MET A 152 -14.39 -11.71 13.85
CA MET A 152 -14.25 -12.73 14.93
C MET A 152 -13.76 -12.08 16.23
N PRO A 153 -14.65 -11.59 17.09
CA PRO A 153 -14.28 -10.90 18.34
C PRO A 153 -13.37 -11.72 19.26
N TYR A 154 -13.47 -13.04 19.24
CA TYR A 154 -12.66 -13.92 20.07
C TYR A 154 -11.17 -13.90 19.72
N LEU A 155 -10.78 -13.45 18.52
CA LEU A 155 -9.37 -13.29 18.16
C LEU A 155 -8.68 -12.26 19.05
N HIS A 156 -9.38 -11.22 19.45
CA HIS A 156 -8.89 -10.22 20.42
C HIS A 156 -8.73 -10.79 21.83
N GLY A 157 -9.42 -11.85 22.13
CA GLY A 157 -9.33 -12.55 23.42
C GLY A 157 -8.18 -13.54 23.54
N LEU A 158 -7.41 -13.77 22.48
CA LEU A 158 -6.28 -14.70 22.51
C LEU A 158 -5.13 -14.21 23.39
N ASP A 159 -4.97 -12.88 23.52
CA ASP A 159 -4.07 -12.24 24.47
C ASP A 159 -4.83 -11.27 25.39
N ALA A 160 -4.43 -11.21 26.63
CA ALA A 160 -5.01 -10.30 27.62
C ALA A 160 -4.33 -8.92 27.64
N SER A 161 -3.18 -8.77 26.96
CA SER A 161 -2.30 -7.60 27.00
C SER A 161 -2.25 -6.86 25.67
N GLU A 162 -3.41 -6.34 25.21
CA GLU A 162 -3.42 -5.43 24.06
C GLU A 162 -2.74 -4.11 24.42
N LYS A 163 -1.96 -3.60 23.47
CA LYS A 163 -1.20 -2.34 23.59
C LYS A 163 -1.14 -1.61 22.26
N THR A 164 -0.75 -0.35 22.29
CA THR A 164 -0.46 0.40 21.08
C THR A 164 0.72 -0.25 20.33
N LEU A 165 0.47 -0.68 19.10
CA LEU A 165 1.47 -1.29 18.24
C LEU A 165 2.15 -0.20 17.41
N ARG A 166 3.45 -0.06 17.62
CA ARG A 166 4.31 0.87 16.88
C ARG A 166 5.46 0.11 16.26
N ARG A 167 5.86 0.56 15.07
CA ARG A 167 7.07 0.08 14.39
C ARG A 167 7.96 1.27 14.07
N ALA A 168 9.26 1.09 14.18
CA ALA A 168 10.21 2.11 13.80
C ALA A 168 9.99 2.56 12.36
N LEU A 169 10.07 3.86 12.09
CA LEU A 169 9.85 4.45 10.77
C LEU A 169 10.76 3.82 9.71
N LYS A 170 12.02 3.51 10.08
CA LYS A 170 12.99 2.81 9.21
C LYS A 170 12.47 1.49 8.66
N ASN A 171 11.61 0.77 9.39
CA ASN A 171 11.07 -0.51 8.93
C ASN A 171 10.08 -0.36 7.77
N PHE A 172 9.56 0.85 7.53
CA PHE A 172 8.65 1.16 6.42
C PHE A 172 9.37 1.66 5.15
N GLU A 173 10.68 1.68 5.13
CA GLU A 173 11.46 2.11 3.96
C GLU A 173 11.35 1.14 2.78
N GLY A 174 11.10 -0.14 3.03
CA GLY A 174 10.95 -1.18 2.01
C GLY A 174 9.54 -1.35 1.46
N GLY A 175 8.73 -0.31 1.43
CA GLY A 175 7.36 -0.37 0.91
C GLY A 175 6.35 -1.01 1.88
N LEU A 176 5.10 -0.57 1.78
CA LEU A 176 3.96 -1.07 2.56
C LEU A 176 2.82 -1.47 1.62
N LEU A 177 2.38 -2.72 1.73
CA LEU A 177 1.18 -3.23 1.08
C LEU A 177 0.02 -3.27 2.08
N ILE A 178 -1.13 -2.72 1.71
CA ILE A 178 -2.40 -2.88 2.42
C ILE A 178 -3.34 -3.67 1.51
N VAL A 179 -3.74 -4.85 1.94
CA VAL A 179 -4.64 -5.71 1.17
C VAL A 179 -5.95 -5.97 1.90
N GLY A 180 -7.05 -5.95 1.18
CA GLY A 180 -8.38 -6.26 1.75
C GLY A 180 -9.52 -5.92 0.81
N THR A 181 -10.65 -6.60 0.98
CA THR A 181 -11.86 -6.40 0.16
C THR A 181 -12.45 -5.00 0.31
N THR A 182 -13.43 -4.69 -0.50
CA THR A 182 -14.22 -3.46 -0.36
C THR A 182 -14.84 -3.40 1.03
N GLN A 183 -14.86 -2.21 1.65
CA GLN A 183 -15.38 -1.97 3.00
C GLN A 183 -14.65 -2.72 4.14
N ALA A 184 -13.49 -3.30 3.89
CA ALA A 184 -12.66 -3.93 4.93
C ALA A 184 -11.87 -2.93 5.81
N GLY A 185 -11.96 -1.62 5.56
CA GLY A 185 -11.26 -0.60 6.35
C GLY A 185 -9.96 -0.08 5.73
N LYS A 186 -9.63 -0.42 4.46
CA LYS A 186 -8.42 0.08 3.76
C LYS A 186 -8.27 1.60 3.86
N GLY A 187 -9.33 2.35 3.51
CA GLY A 187 -9.30 3.81 3.55
C GLY A 187 -9.11 4.37 4.96
N VAL A 188 -9.58 3.67 6.01
CA VAL A 188 -9.33 4.06 7.41
C VAL A 188 -7.85 3.87 7.75
N MET A 189 -7.27 2.76 7.36
CA MET A 189 -5.86 2.46 7.60
C MET A 189 -4.92 3.39 6.82
N LEU A 190 -5.21 3.63 5.53
CA LEU A 190 -4.49 4.61 4.72
C LEU A 190 -4.54 6.01 5.36
N ASN A 191 -5.75 6.47 5.74
CA ASN A 191 -5.92 7.75 6.41
C ASN A 191 -5.12 7.82 7.72
N PHE A 192 -5.09 6.74 8.50
CA PHE A 192 -4.37 6.69 9.77
C PHE A 192 -2.86 6.83 9.59
N ILE A 193 -2.27 6.10 8.65
CA ILE A 193 -0.83 6.14 8.37
C ILE A 193 -0.45 7.47 7.71
N MET A 194 -1.24 7.92 6.73
CA MET A 194 -1.04 9.17 6.03
C MET A 194 -1.08 10.38 6.96
N THR A 195 -2.03 10.41 7.91
CA THR A 195 -2.10 11.50 8.90
C THR A 195 -0.83 11.61 9.71
N GLN A 196 -0.21 10.49 10.08
CA GLN A 196 1.07 10.48 10.78
C GLN A 196 2.21 11.05 9.91
N ALA A 197 2.21 10.78 8.60
CA ALA A 197 3.17 11.37 7.67
C ALA A 197 2.99 12.89 7.54
N ILE A 198 1.74 13.37 7.48
CA ILE A 198 1.43 14.81 7.46
C ILE A 198 1.89 15.48 8.76
N LEU A 199 1.63 14.88 9.92
CA LEU A 199 2.07 15.40 11.24
C LEU A 199 3.59 15.43 11.36
N ARG A 200 4.30 14.48 10.80
CA ARG A 200 5.77 14.40 10.77
C ARG A 200 6.42 15.47 9.89
N GLY A 201 5.67 16.06 8.97
CA GLY A 201 6.18 17.08 8.05
C GLY A 201 6.74 16.52 6.75
N ASP A 202 6.36 15.31 6.35
CA ASP A 202 6.73 14.72 5.05
C ASP A 202 6.09 15.52 3.89
N ALA A 203 6.71 15.47 2.72
CA ALA A 203 5.99 15.74 1.48
C ALA A 203 5.04 14.54 1.23
N VAL A 204 3.74 14.77 1.12
CA VAL A 204 2.76 13.70 1.02
C VAL A 204 2.06 13.77 -0.33
N ILE A 205 2.08 12.66 -1.05
CA ILE A 205 1.37 12.49 -2.33
C ILE A 205 0.39 11.34 -2.15
N PHE A 206 -0.90 11.60 -2.36
CA PHE A 206 -1.94 10.59 -2.31
C PHE A 206 -2.67 10.51 -3.63
N ILE A 207 -2.58 9.35 -4.28
CA ILE A 207 -3.28 9.06 -5.53
C ILE A 207 -4.54 8.28 -5.20
N ASP A 208 -5.70 8.89 -5.44
CA ASP A 208 -7.03 8.32 -5.24
C ASP A 208 -7.73 8.16 -6.59
N PRO A 209 -7.73 6.97 -7.18
CA PRO A 209 -8.43 6.71 -8.43
C PRO A 209 -9.94 6.96 -8.36
N LYS A 210 -10.57 6.71 -7.21
CA LYS A 210 -12.02 6.90 -7.02
C LYS A 210 -12.45 8.32 -6.74
N GLY A 211 -11.58 9.13 -6.15
CA GLY A 211 -11.89 10.51 -5.83
C GLY A 211 -12.85 10.69 -4.66
N SER A 212 -12.56 10.09 -3.52
CA SER A 212 -13.41 10.12 -2.34
C SER A 212 -13.40 11.48 -1.62
N ASP A 213 -14.52 12.18 -1.60
CA ASP A 213 -14.68 13.41 -0.79
C ASP A 213 -14.48 13.17 0.71
N ARG A 214 -14.81 11.98 1.20
CA ARG A 214 -14.56 11.60 2.60
C ARG A 214 -13.06 11.57 2.90
N MET A 215 -12.27 11.04 1.97
CA MET A 215 -10.81 11.00 2.09
C MET A 215 -10.22 12.41 2.02
N TYR A 216 -10.65 13.23 1.07
CA TYR A 216 -10.19 14.62 0.96
C TYR A 216 -10.49 15.44 2.23
N LYS A 217 -11.69 15.30 2.82
CA LYS A 217 -12.01 15.92 4.11
C LYS A 217 -11.13 15.43 5.25
N ALA A 218 -10.71 14.17 5.21
CA ALA A 218 -9.74 13.64 6.19
C ALA A 218 -8.35 14.28 6.02
N PHE A 219 -7.90 14.48 4.79
CA PHE A 219 -6.70 15.23 4.46
C PHE A 219 -6.74 16.66 5.00
N CYS A 220 -7.84 17.39 4.76
CA CYS A 220 -7.99 18.76 5.27
C CYS A 220 -7.83 18.81 6.79
N ARG A 221 -8.50 17.91 7.51
CA ARG A 221 -8.40 17.82 8.98
C ARG A 221 -7.00 17.46 9.48
N ALA A 222 -6.30 16.58 8.75
CA ALA A 222 -4.94 16.20 9.09
C ALA A 222 -3.96 17.39 8.90
N CYS A 223 -4.09 18.13 7.81
CA CYS A 223 -3.30 19.31 7.53
C CYS A 223 -3.57 20.43 8.55
N GLU A 224 -4.85 20.67 8.88
CA GLU A 224 -5.25 21.63 9.92
C GLU A 224 -4.61 21.29 11.27
N LYS A 225 -4.72 20.02 11.69
CA LYS A 225 -4.10 19.55 12.94
C LYS A 225 -2.58 19.71 12.94
N ALA A 226 -1.94 19.55 11.77
CA ALA A 226 -0.49 19.70 11.60
C ALA A 226 -0.05 21.16 11.40
N GLY A 227 -0.97 22.12 11.33
CA GLY A 227 -0.65 23.53 11.06
C GLY A 227 -0.11 23.79 9.63
N ARG A 228 -0.44 22.90 8.66
CA ARG A 228 0.15 22.94 7.30
C ARG A 228 -0.71 23.62 6.24
N GLY A 229 -1.79 24.25 6.64
CA GLY A 229 -2.73 24.87 5.72
C GLY A 229 -3.59 23.86 4.93
N LYS A 230 -4.29 24.35 3.89
CA LYS A 230 -5.16 23.52 3.06
C LYS A 230 -4.31 22.62 2.12
N PRO A 231 -4.61 21.31 2.00
CA PRO A 231 -3.90 20.44 1.06
C PRO A 231 -4.16 20.85 -0.39
N LEU A 232 -3.16 20.67 -1.24
CA LEU A 232 -3.27 20.86 -2.67
C LEU A 232 -4.18 19.78 -3.26
N ARG A 233 -5.15 20.18 -4.08
CA ARG A 233 -6.08 19.25 -4.73
C ARG A 233 -5.91 19.32 -6.24
N PHE A 234 -5.53 18.20 -6.85
CA PHE A 234 -5.51 18.03 -8.29
C PHE A 234 -6.69 17.16 -8.73
N HIS A 235 -7.41 17.59 -9.77
CA HIS A 235 -8.52 16.85 -10.37
C HIS A 235 -8.52 17.09 -11.88
N PRO A 236 -8.37 16.03 -12.73
CA PRO A 236 -8.24 16.18 -14.18
C PRO A 236 -9.47 16.81 -14.85
N GLY A 237 -10.68 16.50 -14.36
CA GLY A 237 -11.95 17.07 -14.87
C GLY A 237 -12.35 18.39 -14.24
N ASN A 238 -11.48 19.06 -13.49
CA ASN A 238 -11.84 20.31 -12.80
C ASN A 238 -12.01 21.47 -13.78
N ARG A 239 -13.24 21.98 -13.88
CA ARG A 239 -13.59 23.15 -14.72
C ARG A 239 -13.48 24.48 -13.95
N SER A 240 -13.27 24.45 -12.64
CA SER A 240 -13.07 25.66 -11.86
C SER A 240 -11.72 26.28 -12.20
N LYS A 241 -11.68 27.59 -12.40
CA LYS A 241 -10.43 28.36 -12.59
C LYS A 241 -9.93 29.01 -11.29
N THR A 242 -10.54 28.68 -10.17
CA THR A 242 -10.20 29.28 -8.86
C THR A 242 -9.96 28.26 -7.76
N ASP A 243 -10.42 27.01 -7.90
CA ASP A 243 -10.24 25.96 -6.89
C ASP A 243 -9.41 24.81 -7.44
N GLY A 244 -8.53 24.26 -6.60
CA GLY A 244 -7.58 23.22 -6.98
C GLY A 244 -6.25 23.79 -7.49
N ILE A 245 -5.47 22.93 -8.14
CA ILE A 245 -4.16 23.27 -8.72
C ILE A 245 -4.06 22.83 -10.17
N ARG A 246 -3.11 23.43 -10.89
CA ARG A 246 -2.57 22.94 -12.16
C ARG A 246 -1.25 22.24 -11.87
N PHE A 247 -0.97 21.13 -12.52
CA PHE A 247 0.25 20.36 -12.28
C PHE A 247 1.00 20.12 -13.58
N ASP A 248 2.17 20.72 -13.72
CA ASP A 248 2.99 20.56 -14.91
C ASP A 248 3.83 19.29 -14.81
N VAL A 249 3.34 18.23 -15.42
CA VAL A 249 4.00 16.92 -15.42
C VAL A 249 5.27 16.86 -16.27
N THR A 250 5.53 17.91 -17.06
CA THR A 250 6.71 18.01 -17.92
C THR A 250 7.73 19.02 -17.41
N ALA A 251 7.49 19.67 -16.26
CA ALA A 251 8.35 20.72 -15.74
C ALA A 251 9.75 20.25 -15.33
N VAL A 252 9.85 19.07 -14.73
CA VAL A 252 11.10 18.54 -14.19
C VAL A 252 11.67 17.49 -15.14
N PHE A 253 12.72 17.85 -15.87
CA PHE A 253 13.44 16.93 -16.77
C PHE A 253 14.92 17.31 -16.84
N SER A 254 15.76 16.37 -17.20
CA SER A 254 17.18 16.59 -17.51
C SER A 254 17.44 16.34 -19.01
N THR A 255 16.61 15.55 -19.66
CA THR A 255 16.73 15.17 -21.08
C THR A 255 15.35 14.96 -21.70
N GLY A 256 15.22 15.13 -23.02
CA GLY A 256 13.99 14.79 -23.74
C GLY A 256 13.59 13.33 -23.61
N ALA A 257 14.54 12.44 -23.36
CA ALA A 257 14.27 11.03 -23.08
C ALA A 257 13.37 10.80 -21.86
N GLN A 258 13.52 11.61 -20.81
CA GLN A 258 12.66 11.51 -19.60
C GLN A 258 11.22 11.92 -19.92
N ILE A 259 11.04 12.94 -20.77
CA ILE A 259 9.71 13.37 -21.23
C ILE A 259 9.09 12.28 -22.09
N ALA A 260 9.86 11.70 -23.03
CA ALA A 260 9.39 10.60 -23.87
C ALA A 260 8.94 9.40 -23.02
N THR A 261 9.71 9.02 -22.00
CA THR A 261 9.37 7.93 -21.09
C THR A 261 8.09 8.21 -20.31
N ARG A 262 7.85 9.45 -19.86
CA ARG A 262 6.58 9.83 -19.20
C ARG A 262 5.38 9.67 -20.11
N VAL A 263 5.46 10.17 -21.34
CA VAL A 263 4.38 10.03 -22.31
C VAL A 263 4.16 8.55 -22.66
N MET A 264 5.24 7.80 -22.88
CA MET A 264 5.16 6.37 -23.20
C MET A 264 4.64 5.50 -22.05
N SER A 265 4.74 5.96 -20.80
CA SER A 265 4.14 5.24 -19.65
C SER A 265 2.62 5.12 -19.73
N VAL A 266 1.99 5.94 -20.55
CA VAL A 266 0.53 5.97 -20.79
C VAL A 266 0.13 5.15 -22.03
N VAL A 267 1.08 4.90 -22.93
CA VAL A 267 0.79 4.18 -24.21
C VAL A 267 0.55 2.69 -23.89
N PRO A 268 -0.66 2.16 -24.18
CA PRO A 268 -0.96 0.76 -23.92
C PRO A 268 -0.20 -0.17 -24.88
N GLY A 269 -0.11 -1.43 -24.52
CA GLY A 269 0.49 -2.50 -25.32
C GLY A 269 1.89 -2.90 -24.89
N GLU A 270 2.33 -4.05 -25.42
CA GLU A 270 3.67 -4.60 -25.16
C GLU A 270 4.75 -3.77 -25.83
N ASP A 271 5.97 -3.85 -25.33
CA ASP A 271 7.13 -3.18 -25.91
C ASP A 271 7.49 -3.84 -27.25
N ASN A 272 7.16 -3.14 -28.33
CA ASN A 272 7.44 -3.55 -29.70
C ASN A 272 8.20 -2.45 -30.45
N VAL A 273 8.61 -2.75 -31.68
CA VAL A 273 9.37 -1.82 -32.53
C VAL A 273 8.62 -0.49 -32.75
N PHE A 274 7.30 -0.52 -32.86
CA PHE A 274 6.48 0.69 -33.03
C PHE A 274 6.52 1.58 -31.79
N LYS A 275 6.45 0.98 -30.59
CA LYS A 275 6.52 1.70 -29.32
C LYS A 275 7.89 2.33 -29.11
N GLN A 276 8.96 1.61 -29.46
CA GLN A 276 10.33 2.14 -29.41
C GLN A 276 10.53 3.30 -30.38
N PHE A 277 9.97 3.19 -31.58
CA PHE A 277 10.04 4.29 -32.55
C PHE A 277 9.21 5.50 -32.11
N ALA A 278 8.03 5.29 -31.53
CA ALA A 278 7.22 6.35 -30.96
C ALA A 278 7.95 7.07 -29.82
N TRP A 279 8.63 6.33 -28.94
CA TRP A 279 9.50 6.90 -27.92
C TRP A 279 10.61 7.76 -28.52
N SER A 280 11.32 7.23 -29.54
CA SER A 280 12.38 7.96 -30.24
C SER A 280 11.85 9.23 -30.90
N CYS A 281 10.67 9.19 -31.49
CA CYS A 281 10.00 10.34 -32.09
C CYS A 281 9.75 11.42 -31.04
N ILE A 282 9.07 11.09 -29.91
CA ILE A 282 8.79 12.06 -28.85
C ILE A 282 10.09 12.64 -28.27
N LYS A 283 11.14 11.80 -28.08
CA LYS A 283 12.45 12.23 -27.62
C LYS A 283 13.04 13.28 -28.56
N THR A 284 13.05 13.02 -29.87
CA THR A 284 13.63 13.92 -30.86
C THR A 284 12.91 15.27 -30.88
N PHE A 285 11.58 15.27 -30.84
CA PHE A 285 10.81 16.53 -30.76
C PHE A 285 11.09 17.28 -29.47
N ALA A 286 11.17 16.58 -28.33
CA ALA A 286 11.48 17.21 -27.05
C ALA A 286 12.90 17.80 -27.03
N ASP A 287 13.90 17.06 -27.52
CA ASP A 287 15.30 17.53 -27.59
C ASP A 287 15.42 18.73 -28.55
N ALA A 288 14.72 18.73 -29.70
CA ALA A 288 14.69 19.84 -30.63
C ALA A 288 14.12 21.12 -29.98
N MET A 289 13.02 21.01 -29.24
CA MET A 289 12.43 22.13 -28.50
C MET A 289 13.38 22.66 -27.41
N ILE A 290 14.02 21.75 -26.66
CA ILE A 290 14.99 22.12 -25.62
C ILE A 290 16.18 22.87 -26.21
N GLU A 291 16.72 22.40 -27.34
CA GLU A 291 17.84 23.05 -28.04
C GLU A 291 17.45 24.46 -28.52
N LEU A 292 16.19 24.67 -28.90
CA LEU A 292 15.65 25.98 -29.25
C LEU A 292 15.33 26.88 -28.03
N GLY A 293 15.53 26.39 -26.81
CA GLY A 293 15.20 27.10 -25.56
C GLY A 293 13.71 27.09 -25.21
N GLU A 294 12.92 26.24 -25.90
CA GLU A 294 11.51 26.08 -25.63
C GLU A 294 11.27 24.99 -24.59
N LYS A 295 10.37 25.24 -23.65
CA LYS A 295 9.98 24.23 -22.65
C LYS A 295 8.94 23.28 -23.26
N PRO A 296 9.24 21.96 -23.41
CA PRO A 296 8.28 21.00 -23.89
C PRO A 296 7.10 20.84 -22.92
N SER A 297 5.88 20.96 -23.41
CA SER A 297 4.64 20.60 -22.71
C SER A 297 3.90 19.55 -23.51
N LEU A 298 2.93 18.84 -22.90
CA LEU A 298 2.11 17.87 -23.63
C LEU A 298 1.41 18.52 -24.83
N LYS A 299 0.94 19.75 -24.66
CA LYS A 299 0.29 20.55 -25.71
C LYS A 299 1.25 20.85 -26.85
N THR A 300 2.41 21.43 -26.57
CA THR A 300 3.38 21.82 -27.61
C THR A 300 3.98 20.61 -28.31
N LEU A 301 4.24 19.52 -27.59
CA LEU A 301 4.67 18.25 -28.19
C LEU A 301 3.60 17.69 -29.14
N SER A 302 2.33 17.65 -28.71
CA SER A 302 1.21 17.21 -29.55
C SER A 302 1.10 18.04 -30.83
N GLN A 303 1.21 19.36 -30.72
CA GLN A 303 1.14 20.27 -31.86
C GLN A 303 2.30 20.05 -32.83
N ASN A 304 3.53 19.96 -32.35
CA ASN A 304 4.71 19.79 -33.19
C ASN A 304 4.73 18.39 -33.84
N ILE A 305 4.39 17.33 -33.11
CA ILE A 305 4.30 15.98 -33.71
C ILE A 305 3.23 15.93 -34.82
N ASN A 306 2.10 16.62 -34.63
CA ASN A 306 1.06 16.67 -35.62
C ASN A 306 1.45 17.48 -36.88
N LYS A 307 2.20 18.58 -36.71
CA LYS A 307 2.69 19.41 -37.82
C LYS A 307 3.83 18.74 -38.58
N GLY A 308 4.62 17.91 -37.94
CA GLY A 308 5.84 17.32 -38.48
C GLY A 308 7.11 18.02 -37.95
N ILE A 309 8.27 17.44 -38.28
CA ILE A 309 9.58 17.91 -37.78
C ILE A 309 10.10 19.13 -38.56
N GLU A 310 9.50 19.46 -39.70
CA GLU A 310 10.00 20.41 -40.68
C GLU A 310 10.24 21.80 -40.07
N ASP A 311 9.31 22.32 -39.27
CA ASP A 311 9.41 23.67 -38.68
C ASP A 311 10.54 23.74 -37.64
N LEU A 312 10.67 22.73 -36.78
CA LEU A 312 11.73 22.67 -35.80
C LEU A 312 13.10 22.49 -36.43
N LEU A 313 13.20 21.58 -37.41
CA LEU A 313 14.42 21.33 -38.17
C LEU A 313 14.89 22.61 -38.91
N ARG A 314 13.96 23.32 -39.58
CA ARG A 314 14.24 24.59 -40.22
C ARG A 314 14.84 25.60 -39.21
N THR A 315 14.21 25.75 -38.07
CA THR A 315 14.63 26.72 -37.06
C THR A 315 16.03 26.38 -36.48
N LEU A 316 16.29 25.10 -36.23
CA LEU A 316 17.58 24.61 -35.74
C LEU A 316 18.70 24.86 -36.78
N ILE A 317 18.45 24.51 -38.06
CA ILE A 317 19.46 24.73 -39.09
C ILE A 317 19.66 26.24 -39.36
N LEU A 318 18.62 27.06 -39.32
CA LEU A 318 18.78 28.52 -39.39
C LEU A 318 19.63 29.10 -38.24
N GLN A 319 19.57 28.55 -37.05
CA GLN A 319 20.49 28.95 -35.96
C GLN A 319 21.93 28.59 -36.32
N ALA A 320 22.16 27.37 -36.83
CA ALA A 320 23.49 26.94 -37.26
C ALA A 320 24.02 27.81 -38.43
N VAL A 321 23.16 28.16 -39.39
CA VAL A 321 23.50 29.08 -40.52
C VAL A 321 23.92 30.44 -39.98
N LYS A 322 23.20 31.03 -39.03
CA LYS A 322 23.54 32.31 -38.43
C LYS A 322 24.91 32.30 -37.70
N GLN A 323 25.32 31.15 -37.20
CA GLN A 323 26.57 31.02 -36.43
C GLN A 323 27.78 30.69 -37.29
N HIS A 324 27.57 29.89 -38.38
CA HIS A 324 28.68 29.26 -39.10
C HIS A 324 28.68 29.49 -40.63
N ALA A 325 27.61 30.07 -41.20
CA ALA A 325 27.53 30.18 -42.65
C ALA A 325 28.37 31.36 -43.16
N GLN A 326 29.00 31.14 -44.35
CA GLN A 326 29.67 32.19 -45.11
C GLN A 326 28.65 32.90 -46.03
N SER A 327 29.05 34.00 -46.65
CA SER A 327 28.16 34.82 -47.50
C SER A 327 27.56 34.09 -48.70
N ASP A 328 28.23 33.06 -49.21
CA ASP A 328 27.89 32.26 -50.36
C ASP A 328 27.27 30.88 -50.05
N TRP A 329 26.92 30.67 -48.80
CA TRP A 329 26.41 29.38 -48.29
C TRP A 329 25.22 28.84 -49.08
N ARG A 330 24.36 29.74 -49.57
CA ARG A 330 23.15 29.36 -50.31
C ARG A 330 23.47 28.80 -51.66
N GLU A 331 24.38 29.45 -52.41
CA GLU A 331 24.84 28.98 -53.72
C GLU A 331 25.54 27.62 -53.62
N GLN A 332 26.37 27.47 -52.57
CA GLN A 332 27.03 26.20 -52.29
C GLN A 332 26.01 25.10 -52.00
N ALA A 333 25.00 25.35 -51.17
CA ALA A 333 23.98 24.39 -50.82
C ALA A 333 23.10 23.98 -52.03
N GLU A 334 22.71 24.96 -52.85
CA GLU A 334 21.88 24.73 -54.06
C GLU A 334 22.59 23.85 -55.09
N SER A 335 23.93 23.87 -55.14
CA SER A 335 24.73 23.00 -56.03
C SER A 335 24.57 21.50 -55.73
N PHE A 336 24.18 21.13 -54.56
CA PHE A 336 23.94 19.73 -54.14
C PHE A 336 22.49 19.27 -54.41
N LEU A 337 21.59 20.19 -54.78
CA LEU A 337 20.19 19.86 -55.00
C LEU A 337 19.89 19.54 -56.46
N PRO A 338 19.00 18.57 -56.74
CA PRO A 338 18.49 18.39 -58.09
C PRO A 338 17.62 19.58 -58.51
N ALA A 339 17.44 19.76 -59.83
CA ALA A 339 16.59 20.81 -60.35
C ALA A 339 15.20 20.81 -59.67
N ARG A 340 14.71 22.00 -59.32
CA ARG A 340 13.43 22.17 -58.60
C ARG A 340 12.28 21.52 -59.36
N ARG A 341 11.52 20.61 -58.72
CA ARG A 341 10.32 20.00 -59.30
C ARG A 341 9.17 21.02 -59.30
N GLU A 342 8.32 21.01 -60.35
CA GLU A 342 7.18 21.92 -60.50
C GLU A 342 6.20 21.94 -59.31
N ASN A 343 6.08 20.82 -58.59
CA ASN A 343 5.19 20.69 -57.43
C ASN A 343 5.86 21.02 -56.09
N CYS A 344 7.09 21.58 -56.06
CA CYS A 344 7.79 21.93 -54.84
C CYS A 344 7.41 23.33 -54.40
N THR A 345 6.76 23.48 -53.23
CA THR A 345 6.47 24.79 -52.63
C THR A 345 7.75 25.49 -52.23
N ASP A 346 7.74 26.84 -52.16
CA ASP A 346 8.90 27.64 -51.77
C ASP A 346 9.42 27.25 -50.40
N ALA A 347 8.53 26.96 -49.44
CA ALA A 347 8.89 26.55 -48.09
C ALA A 347 9.62 25.19 -48.05
N ILE A 348 9.19 24.22 -48.88
CA ILE A 348 9.85 22.91 -48.95
C ILE A 348 11.20 23.05 -49.66
N HIS A 349 11.29 23.89 -50.71
CA HIS A 349 12.56 24.15 -51.38
C HIS A 349 13.57 24.78 -50.44
N GLU A 350 13.16 25.82 -49.71
CA GLU A 350 14.03 26.48 -48.72
C GLU A 350 14.52 25.51 -47.65
N LEU A 351 13.66 24.64 -47.15
CA LEU A 351 14.08 23.60 -46.17
C LEU A 351 15.10 22.64 -46.78
N ASN A 352 14.89 22.20 -48.05
CA ASN A 352 15.85 21.32 -48.74
C ASN A 352 17.21 22.02 -48.93
N VAL A 353 17.26 23.33 -49.20
CA VAL A 353 18.50 24.10 -49.31
C VAL A 353 19.20 24.13 -47.95
N LEU A 354 18.46 24.37 -46.87
CA LEU A 354 19.02 24.36 -45.52
C LEU A 354 19.58 22.98 -45.11
N VAL A 355 18.84 21.91 -45.46
CA VAL A 355 19.29 20.54 -45.19
C VAL A 355 20.54 20.21 -46.01
N ALA A 356 20.58 20.57 -47.32
CA ALA A 356 21.74 20.35 -48.17
C ALA A 356 22.98 21.09 -47.65
N TRP A 357 22.80 22.34 -47.19
CA TRP A 357 23.89 23.08 -46.53
C TRP A 357 24.41 22.37 -45.28
N TYR A 358 23.52 21.91 -44.41
CA TYR A 358 23.90 21.26 -43.18
C TYR A 358 24.62 19.94 -43.42
N GLU A 359 24.16 19.13 -44.37
CA GLU A 359 24.71 17.79 -44.63
C GLU A 359 26.00 17.82 -45.48
N ASN A 360 26.14 18.78 -46.41
CA ASN A 360 27.21 18.74 -47.41
C ASN A 360 28.21 19.91 -47.29
N VAL A 361 27.81 21.04 -46.71
CA VAL A 361 28.67 22.25 -46.64
C VAL A 361 29.18 22.47 -45.23
N LEU A 362 28.36 22.30 -44.21
CA LEU A 362 28.77 22.45 -42.80
C LEU A 362 29.75 21.34 -42.44
N PRO A 363 30.94 21.67 -41.87
CA PRO A 363 31.88 20.65 -41.42
C PRO A 363 31.27 19.69 -40.39
N ALA A 364 31.54 18.38 -40.50
CA ALA A 364 30.95 17.34 -39.68
C ALA A 364 31.15 17.50 -38.17
N TYR A 365 32.25 18.16 -37.76
CA TYR A 365 32.53 18.41 -36.31
C TYR A 365 31.61 19.49 -35.69
N LEU A 366 30.85 20.23 -36.54
CA LEU A 366 29.83 21.21 -36.12
C LEU A 366 28.42 20.62 -36.12
N HIS A 367 28.27 19.38 -36.59
CA HIS A 367 26.95 18.73 -36.60
C HIS A 367 26.52 18.42 -35.18
N THR A 368 25.32 18.82 -34.81
CA THR A 368 24.73 18.47 -33.50
C THR A 368 23.97 17.15 -33.60
N MET A 369 23.96 16.37 -32.51
CA MET A 369 23.22 15.12 -32.47
C MET A 369 21.72 15.36 -32.67
N VAL A 370 21.18 16.42 -32.12
CA VAL A 370 19.75 16.77 -32.17
C VAL A 370 19.30 17.00 -33.63
N VAL A 371 20.05 17.80 -34.38
CA VAL A 371 19.74 18.01 -35.81
C VAL A 371 19.86 16.71 -36.61
N GLY A 372 20.88 15.87 -36.30
CA GLY A 372 21.02 14.56 -36.94
C GLY A 372 19.85 13.62 -36.70
N GLU A 373 19.27 13.63 -35.49
CA GLU A 373 18.05 12.86 -35.18
C GLU A 373 16.81 13.45 -35.88
N CYS A 374 16.70 14.78 -35.95
CA CYS A 374 15.64 15.44 -36.71
C CYS A 374 15.70 15.09 -38.21
N LEU A 375 16.91 15.08 -38.81
CA LEU A 375 17.13 14.68 -40.19
C LEU A 375 16.73 13.23 -40.46
N LYS A 376 16.97 12.31 -39.55
CA LYS A 376 16.47 10.93 -39.67
C LYS A 376 14.95 10.88 -39.76
N ILE A 377 14.23 11.64 -38.93
CA ILE A 377 12.77 11.73 -39.04
C ILE A 377 12.34 12.38 -40.37
N PHE A 378 13.01 13.44 -40.78
CA PHE A 378 12.73 14.17 -42.01
C PHE A 378 12.90 13.29 -43.26
N HIS A 379 13.96 12.48 -43.33
CA HIS A 379 14.22 11.54 -44.41
C HIS A 379 13.38 10.26 -44.33
N HIS A 380 12.69 10.04 -43.22
CA HIS A 380 11.84 8.85 -43.06
C HIS A 380 10.61 8.93 -43.96
N SER A 381 10.12 7.79 -44.42
CA SER A 381 8.94 7.76 -45.29
C SER A 381 7.72 8.35 -44.57
N LYS A 382 6.97 9.22 -45.23
CA LYS A 382 5.74 9.82 -44.69
C LYS A 382 4.71 8.77 -44.25
N GLU A 383 4.68 7.63 -44.91
CA GLU A 383 3.81 6.50 -44.54
C GLU A 383 4.16 5.89 -43.20
N HIS A 384 5.45 5.73 -42.89
CA HIS A 384 5.91 5.23 -41.61
C HIS A 384 5.64 6.22 -40.46
N TYR A 385 5.92 7.51 -40.71
CA TYR A 385 5.63 8.58 -39.77
C TYR A 385 4.14 8.67 -39.45
N SER A 386 3.25 8.55 -40.44
CA SER A 386 1.80 8.57 -40.23
C SER A 386 1.30 7.39 -39.38
N LYS A 387 1.91 6.20 -39.50
CA LYS A 387 1.57 5.03 -38.67
C LYS A 387 1.92 5.25 -37.20
N ILE A 388 3.02 5.95 -36.94
CA ILE A 388 3.48 6.26 -35.56
C ILE A 388 2.61 7.33 -34.96
N THR A 389 2.36 8.40 -35.69
CA THR A 389 1.49 9.49 -35.24
C THR A 389 0.07 8.98 -34.98
N ALA A 390 -0.43 8.04 -35.79
CA ALA A 390 -1.73 7.40 -35.59
C ALA A 390 -1.84 6.68 -34.23
N THR A 391 -0.74 6.18 -33.67
CA THR A 391 -0.71 5.54 -32.34
C THR A 391 -0.62 6.58 -31.21
N LEU A 392 0.14 7.65 -31.41
CA LEU A 392 0.37 8.68 -30.39
C LEU A 392 -0.75 9.72 -30.30
N MET A 393 -1.33 10.11 -31.44
CA MET A 393 -2.29 11.21 -31.50
C MET A 393 -3.55 11.00 -30.65
N PRO A 394 -4.14 9.80 -30.54
CA PRO A 394 -5.28 9.58 -29.66
C PRO A 394 -4.93 9.84 -28.19
N ILE A 395 -3.71 9.50 -27.76
CA ILE A 395 -3.24 9.69 -26.38
C ILE A 395 -2.99 11.18 -26.13
N PHE A 396 -2.30 11.85 -27.02
CA PHE A 396 -2.14 13.31 -26.92
C PHE A 396 -3.50 14.02 -26.96
N ALA A 397 -4.40 13.66 -27.86
CA ALA A 397 -5.74 14.23 -27.93
C ALA A 397 -6.50 14.04 -26.62
N MET A 398 -6.38 12.87 -25.98
CA MET A 398 -6.96 12.61 -24.66
C MET A 398 -6.36 13.51 -23.58
N LEU A 399 -5.03 13.65 -23.54
CA LEU A 399 -4.32 14.38 -22.49
C LEU A 399 -4.32 15.91 -22.69
N THR A 400 -4.58 16.38 -23.92
CA THR A 400 -4.59 17.80 -24.30
C THR A 400 -5.98 18.30 -24.72
N SER A 401 -7.05 17.70 -24.18
CA SER A 401 -8.42 18.12 -24.44
C SER A 401 -9.10 18.73 -23.23
N GLY A 402 -9.84 19.82 -23.44
CA GLY A 402 -10.67 20.46 -22.44
C GLY A 402 -9.96 20.83 -21.13
N PRO A 403 -10.58 20.58 -19.95
CA PRO A 403 -10.00 20.96 -18.66
C PRO A 403 -8.67 20.26 -18.34
N LEU A 404 -8.41 19.12 -18.96
CA LEU A 404 -7.20 18.34 -18.73
C LEU A 404 -5.97 19.02 -19.34
N GLU A 405 -6.11 19.65 -20.52
CA GLU A 405 -5.04 20.46 -21.13
C GLU A 405 -4.58 21.56 -20.19
N GLU A 406 -5.53 22.37 -19.68
CA GLU A 406 -5.24 23.47 -18.75
C GLU A 406 -4.59 22.98 -17.47
N SER A 407 -4.93 21.76 -17.03
CA SER A 407 -4.46 21.19 -15.77
C SER A 407 -3.07 20.55 -15.86
N LEU A 408 -2.72 19.90 -17.01
CA LEU A 408 -1.46 19.16 -17.21
C LEU A 408 -0.43 19.91 -18.07
N SER A 409 -0.87 20.87 -18.87
CA SER A 409 0.00 21.75 -19.68
C SER A 409 -0.32 23.21 -19.36
N PRO A 410 -0.10 23.65 -18.11
CA PRO A 410 -0.51 24.97 -17.67
C PRO A 410 0.27 26.06 -18.41
N ASP A 411 -0.46 27.07 -18.89
CA ASP A 411 0.12 28.30 -19.42
C ASP A 411 0.28 29.32 -18.27
N PRO A 412 1.51 29.72 -17.94
CA PRO A 412 1.75 30.76 -16.92
C PRO A 412 1.21 32.14 -17.31
N SER A 413 1.02 32.41 -18.60
CA SER A 413 0.54 33.69 -19.11
C SER A 413 -0.99 33.83 -19.08
N ASP A 414 -1.72 32.73 -18.87
CA ASP A 414 -3.18 32.75 -18.76
C ASP A 414 -3.65 33.38 -17.45
N ALA A 415 -3.92 34.68 -17.47
CA ALA A 415 -4.44 35.44 -16.34
C ALA A 415 -5.90 35.05 -15.95
N SER A 416 -6.61 34.31 -16.79
CA SER A 416 -8.00 33.88 -16.52
C SER A 416 -8.05 32.71 -15.54
N ASP A 417 -6.99 31.90 -15.46
CA ASP A 417 -6.89 30.75 -14.56
C ASP A 417 -6.05 31.12 -13.32
N LYS A 418 -6.73 31.30 -12.20
CA LYS A 418 -6.12 31.70 -10.92
C LYS A 418 -5.56 30.52 -10.11
N ARG A 419 -5.72 29.28 -10.61
CA ARG A 419 -5.17 28.10 -9.93
C ARG A 419 -3.63 28.16 -9.96
N PRO A 420 -2.94 27.92 -8.83
CA PRO A 420 -1.48 27.89 -8.81
C PRO A 420 -0.95 26.72 -9.65
N ILE A 421 0.19 26.96 -10.29
CA ILE A 421 0.93 25.94 -11.03
C ILE A 421 1.95 25.31 -10.09
N TRP A 422 1.95 24.00 -10.03
CA TRP A 422 2.89 23.19 -9.28
C TRP A 422 3.60 22.19 -10.19
N ASP A 423 4.76 21.78 -9.78
CA ASP A 423 5.54 20.68 -10.31
C ASP A 423 6.05 19.79 -9.17
N MET A 424 6.68 18.66 -9.50
CA MET A 424 7.14 17.70 -8.50
C MET A 424 8.24 18.27 -7.61
N GLU A 425 9.13 19.08 -8.15
CA GLU A 425 10.25 19.67 -7.41
C GLU A 425 9.77 20.72 -6.40
N SER A 426 8.91 21.64 -6.83
CA SER A 426 8.33 22.67 -5.96
C SER A 426 7.45 22.06 -4.87
N LEU A 427 6.66 21.02 -5.21
CA LEU A 427 5.86 20.27 -4.24
C LEU A 427 6.71 19.69 -3.12
N VAL A 428 7.82 19.03 -3.46
CA VAL A 428 8.68 18.38 -2.47
C VAL A 428 9.47 19.40 -1.67
N LYS A 429 10.03 20.43 -2.30
CA LYS A 429 10.77 21.51 -1.60
C LYS A 429 9.92 22.22 -0.56
N CYS A 430 8.65 22.47 -0.86
CA CYS A 430 7.71 23.10 0.07
C CYS A 430 7.10 22.09 1.06
N LYS A 431 7.53 20.82 1.04
CA LYS A 431 6.92 19.74 1.81
C LYS A 431 5.40 19.67 1.61
N GLY A 432 4.94 19.90 0.37
CA GLY A 432 3.52 20.00 0.03
C GLY A 432 2.74 18.73 0.38
N VAL A 433 1.44 18.88 0.57
CA VAL A 433 0.49 17.77 0.74
C VAL A 433 -0.44 17.79 -0.45
N LEU A 434 -0.27 16.82 -1.36
CA LEU A 434 -1.01 16.71 -2.61
C LEU A 434 -2.01 15.56 -2.55
N TYR A 435 -3.27 15.88 -2.81
CA TYR A 435 -4.34 14.92 -3.03
C TYR A 435 -4.74 14.90 -4.50
N VAL A 436 -4.47 13.77 -5.15
CA VAL A 436 -4.77 13.53 -6.57
C VAL A 436 -6.09 12.76 -6.65
N ASN A 437 -7.14 13.44 -7.06
CA ASN A 437 -8.46 12.86 -7.33
C ASN A 437 -8.57 12.55 -8.82
N LEU A 438 -8.51 11.27 -9.21
CA LEU A 438 -8.47 10.87 -10.62
C LEU A 438 -9.87 10.63 -11.23
N ASP A 439 -10.90 10.43 -10.41
CA ASP A 439 -12.30 10.20 -10.84
C ASP A 439 -12.45 9.07 -11.88
N SER A 440 -11.87 7.91 -11.56
CA SER A 440 -11.89 6.72 -12.46
C SER A 440 -13.28 6.16 -12.74
N LEU A 441 -14.28 6.55 -11.94
CA LEU A 441 -15.68 6.18 -12.19
C LEU A 441 -16.26 6.89 -13.40
N SER A 442 -15.84 8.14 -13.66
CA SER A 442 -16.27 8.90 -14.83
C SER A 442 -15.48 8.50 -16.08
N ASP A 443 -14.15 8.39 -15.96
CA ASP A 443 -13.26 7.96 -17.05
C ASP A 443 -12.02 7.23 -16.51
N ASN A 444 -12.05 5.91 -16.57
CA ASN A 444 -10.97 5.07 -16.09
C ASN A 444 -9.69 5.17 -16.95
N MET A 445 -9.83 5.47 -18.25
CA MET A 445 -8.68 5.60 -19.15
C MET A 445 -7.89 6.87 -18.80
N ILE A 446 -8.55 8.00 -18.67
CA ILE A 446 -7.93 9.27 -18.24
C ILE A 446 -7.32 9.14 -16.84
N ALA A 447 -8.05 8.56 -15.91
CA ALA A 447 -7.57 8.34 -14.54
C ALA A 447 -6.27 7.52 -14.51
N SER A 448 -6.24 6.40 -15.23
CA SER A 448 -5.06 5.54 -15.33
C SER A 448 -3.89 6.27 -16.01
N ALA A 449 -4.16 7.03 -17.09
CA ALA A 449 -3.15 7.77 -17.82
C ALA A 449 -2.50 8.87 -16.96
N VAL A 450 -3.31 9.70 -16.31
CA VAL A 450 -2.83 10.78 -15.46
C VAL A 450 -2.09 10.24 -14.23
N GLY A 451 -2.62 9.21 -13.58
CA GLY A 451 -1.95 8.55 -12.46
C GLY A 451 -0.60 7.97 -12.86
N SER A 452 -0.52 7.29 -14.01
CA SER A 452 0.72 6.73 -14.55
C SER A 452 1.75 7.80 -14.86
N MET A 453 1.32 8.94 -15.40
CA MET A 453 2.20 10.04 -15.74
C MET A 453 2.78 10.73 -14.49
N LEU A 454 1.95 10.96 -13.46
CA LEU A 454 2.39 11.51 -12.18
C LEU A 454 3.40 10.58 -11.48
N LEU A 455 3.16 9.27 -11.53
CA LEU A 455 4.10 8.28 -10.98
C LEU A 455 5.42 8.28 -11.75
N SER A 456 5.39 8.41 -13.08
CA SER A 456 6.60 8.50 -13.91
C SER A 456 7.39 9.78 -13.62
N ASP A 457 6.70 10.91 -13.42
CA ASP A 457 7.33 12.17 -13.02
C ASP A 457 8.01 12.07 -11.65
N LEU A 458 7.31 11.48 -10.66
CA LEU A 458 7.87 11.24 -9.34
C LEU A 458 9.09 10.30 -9.39
N THR A 459 9.06 9.26 -10.24
CA THR A 459 10.18 8.33 -10.40
C THR A 459 11.40 9.03 -10.98
N ALA A 460 11.22 9.86 -12.01
CA ALA A 460 12.30 10.66 -12.58
C ALA A 460 12.88 11.65 -11.56
N TYR A 461 12.03 12.28 -10.75
CA TYR A 461 12.45 13.18 -9.69
C TYR A 461 13.19 12.44 -8.57
N ALA A 462 12.74 11.25 -8.18
CA ALA A 462 13.45 10.39 -7.21
C ALA A 462 14.86 10.04 -7.71
N GLY A 463 15.00 9.69 -9.00
CA GLY A 463 16.30 9.44 -9.63
C GLY A 463 17.21 10.69 -9.63
N LYS A 464 16.67 11.88 -9.92
CA LYS A 464 17.41 13.16 -9.82
C LYS A 464 17.90 13.39 -8.38
N ARG A 465 17.04 13.18 -7.38
CA ARG A 465 17.41 13.32 -5.97
C ARG A 465 18.51 12.35 -5.55
N TYR A 466 18.39 11.09 -5.94
CA TYR A 466 19.40 10.07 -5.67
C TYR A 466 20.77 10.48 -6.24
N ASN A 467 20.81 10.87 -7.51
CA ASN A 467 22.05 11.28 -8.18
C ASN A 467 22.72 12.53 -7.57
N LEU A 468 21.91 13.43 -7.00
CA LEU A 468 22.39 14.66 -6.36
C LEU A 468 22.58 14.52 -4.84
N GLY A 469 22.30 13.35 -4.26
CA GLY A 469 22.40 13.12 -2.81
C GLY A 469 21.39 13.93 -1.98
N LEU A 470 20.25 14.32 -2.56
CA LEU A 470 19.23 15.16 -1.91
C LEU A 470 18.24 14.26 -1.16
N ASN A 471 18.47 14.00 0.13
CA ASN A 471 17.59 13.20 0.98
C ASN A 471 17.05 13.98 2.19
N ASP A 472 17.01 15.30 2.09
CA ASP A 472 16.61 16.25 3.12
C ASP A 472 15.10 16.22 3.45
N VAL A 473 14.27 15.86 2.47
CA VAL A 473 12.81 15.78 2.61
C VAL A 473 12.33 14.36 2.35
N ARG A 474 11.62 13.78 3.31
CA ARG A 474 10.94 12.49 3.15
C ARG A 474 9.70 12.69 2.28
N ILE A 475 9.54 11.87 1.25
CA ILE A 475 8.36 11.82 0.38
C ILE A 475 7.57 10.57 0.72
N SER A 476 6.35 10.74 1.20
CA SER A 476 5.43 9.64 1.51
C SER A 476 4.37 9.54 0.41
N LEU A 477 4.51 8.51 -0.45
CA LEU A 477 3.57 8.21 -1.53
C LEU A 477 2.54 7.19 -1.06
N TYR A 478 1.28 7.51 -1.25
CA TYR A 478 0.14 6.62 -1.01
C TYR A 478 -0.65 6.42 -2.29
N VAL A 479 -0.90 5.17 -2.66
CA VAL A 479 -1.69 4.83 -3.84
C VAL A 479 -2.83 3.92 -3.41
N ASP A 480 -4.05 4.46 -3.38
CA ASP A 480 -5.24 3.63 -3.19
C ASP A 480 -5.59 2.93 -4.50
N GLU A 481 -6.14 1.73 -4.42
CA GLU A 481 -6.46 0.90 -5.60
C GLU A 481 -5.35 0.88 -6.65
N ALA A 482 -4.15 0.51 -6.22
CA ALA A 482 -2.95 0.56 -7.05
C ALA A 482 -3.08 -0.22 -8.38
N SER A 483 -3.95 -1.23 -8.44
CA SER A 483 -4.28 -1.96 -9.68
C SER A 483 -4.75 -1.04 -10.82
N ASN A 484 -5.36 0.12 -10.52
CA ASN A 484 -5.84 1.04 -11.54
C ASN A 484 -4.73 1.88 -12.20
N VAL A 485 -3.66 2.16 -11.47
CA VAL A 485 -2.58 3.07 -11.90
C VAL A 485 -1.19 2.42 -11.97
N ILE A 486 -1.11 1.11 -11.67
CA ILE A 486 0.17 0.41 -11.66
C ILE A 486 0.82 0.41 -13.05
N ASN A 487 2.07 0.80 -13.06
CA ASN A 487 2.91 0.85 -14.24
C ASN A 487 4.37 0.57 -13.85
N GLN A 488 5.26 0.47 -14.81
CA GLN A 488 6.69 0.25 -14.57
C GLN A 488 7.32 1.29 -13.61
N PRO A 489 7.05 2.61 -13.71
CA PRO A 489 7.54 3.60 -12.76
C PRO A 489 7.13 3.33 -11.29
N LEU A 490 5.90 2.90 -11.01
CA LEU A 490 5.49 2.55 -9.66
C LEU A 490 6.26 1.32 -9.13
N ILE A 491 6.51 0.33 -9.99
CA ILE A 491 7.33 -0.83 -9.65
C ILE A 491 8.76 -0.40 -9.30
N GLU A 492 9.34 0.53 -10.04
CA GLU A 492 10.67 1.08 -9.77
C GLU A 492 10.71 1.85 -8.44
N LEU A 493 9.67 2.62 -8.12
CA LEU A 493 9.55 3.30 -6.83
C LEU A 493 9.45 2.31 -5.67
N LEU A 494 8.74 1.20 -5.82
CA LEU A 494 8.70 0.14 -4.81
C LEU A 494 10.07 -0.52 -4.61
N ASN A 495 10.85 -0.69 -5.69
CA ASN A 495 12.15 -1.35 -5.66
C ASN A 495 13.28 -0.44 -5.15
N LYS A 496 13.31 0.81 -5.59
CA LYS A 496 14.47 1.72 -5.43
C LYS A 496 14.10 3.10 -4.91
N GLY A 497 12.82 3.41 -4.77
CA GLY A 497 12.34 4.74 -4.39
C GLY A 497 12.89 5.24 -3.06
N ALA A 498 13.13 4.34 -2.11
CA ALA A 498 13.69 4.66 -0.80
C ALA A 498 15.06 5.35 -0.88
N GLU A 499 15.89 4.98 -1.86
CA GLU A 499 17.20 5.61 -2.09
C GLU A 499 17.07 7.07 -2.54
N GLY A 500 15.99 7.41 -3.27
CA GLY A 500 15.60 8.78 -3.64
C GLY A 500 14.74 9.49 -2.59
N GLY A 501 14.55 8.89 -1.41
CA GLY A 501 13.74 9.42 -0.31
C GLY A 501 12.23 9.30 -0.52
N VAL A 502 11.78 8.41 -1.42
CA VAL A 502 10.37 8.12 -1.69
C VAL A 502 9.96 6.81 -1.03
N TYR A 503 8.99 6.88 -0.12
CA TYR A 503 8.48 5.73 0.63
C TYR A 503 7.05 5.44 0.22
N THR A 504 6.86 4.29 -0.39
CA THR A 504 5.63 3.95 -1.11
C THR A 504 4.73 3.04 -0.28
N THR A 505 3.47 3.42 -0.15
CA THR A 505 2.39 2.61 0.39
C THR A 505 1.35 2.38 -0.69
N ILE A 506 1.08 1.12 -1.00
CA ILE A 506 0.05 0.74 -1.97
C ILE A 506 -1.08 -0.02 -1.29
N ALA A 507 -2.30 0.23 -1.73
CA ALA A 507 -3.47 -0.54 -1.34
C ALA A 507 -4.07 -1.26 -2.55
N ILE A 508 -4.40 -2.53 -2.37
CA ILE A 508 -5.06 -3.35 -3.39
C ILE A 508 -6.29 -4.04 -2.81
N GLN A 509 -7.21 -4.45 -3.66
CA GLN A 509 -8.37 -5.23 -3.22
C GLN A 509 -8.05 -6.72 -3.20
N THR A 510 -7.53 -7.23 -4.31
CA THR A 510 -7.18 -8.64 -4.50
C THR A 510 -5.89 -8.77 -5.29
N VAL A 511 -5.21 -9.89 -5.14
CA VAL A 511 -4.03 -10.25 -5.96
C VAL A 511 -4.42 -10.49 -7.43
N PRO A 512 -5.55 -11.15 -7.74
CA PRO A 512 -6.04 -11.28 -9.12
C PRO A 512 -6.26 -9.95 -9.86
N ASP A 513 -6.77 -8.90 -9.20
CA ASP A 513 -6.94 -7.59 -9.84
C ASP A 513 -5.59 -7.02 -10.31
N LEU A 514 -4.56 -7.18 -9.47
CA LEU A 514 -3.21 -6.77 -9.82
C LEU A 514 -2.64 -7.63 -10.95
N ALA A 515 -2.86 -8.95 -10.92
CA ALA A 515 -2.41 -9.89 -11.93
C ALA A 515 -3.07 -9.61 -13.30
N HIS A 516 -4.37 -9.31 -13.31
CA HIS A 516 -5.10 -8.92 -14.52
C HIS A 516 -4.49 -7.66 -15.15
N ARG A 517 -4.18 -6.64 -14.35
CA ARG A 517 -3.59 -5.39 -14.84
C ARG A 517 -2.18 -5.55 -15.39
N LEU A 518 -1.36 -6.41 -14.77
CA LEU A 518 0.02 -6.69 -15.15
C LEU A 518 0.17 -7.79 -16.20
N GLY A 519 -0.94 -8.43 -16.60
CA GLY A 519 -0.96 -9.49 -17.60
C GLY A 519 -0.49 -10.86 -17.10
N SER A 520 0.04 -10.96 -15.85
CA SER A 520 0.45 -12.25 -15.30
C SER A 520 0.47 -12.28 -13.77
N VAL A 521 0.21 -13.46 -13.19
CA VAL A 521 0.30 -13.72 -11.75
C VAL A 521 1.75 -13.59 -11.26
N HIS A 522 2.73 -13.98 -12.09
CA HIS A 522 4.16 -13.84 -11.74
C HIS A 522 4.57 -12.38 -11.61
N ALA A 523 4.12 -11.50 -12.53
CA ALA A 523 4.37 -10.07 -12.44
C ALA A 523 3.73 -9.45 -11.19
N ALA A 524 2.52 -9.85 -10.85
CA ALA A 524 1.87 -9.43 -9.62
C ALA A 524 2.66 -9.86 -8.37
N ARG A 525 3.06 -11.12 -8.28
CA ARG A 525 3.87 -11.63 -7.15
C ARG A 525 5.23 -10.93 -7.04
N MET A 526 5.87 -10.60 -8.15
CA MET A 526 7.11 -9.82 -8.16
C MET A 526 6.90 -8.43 -7.55
N VAL A 527 5.83 -7.73 -7.92
CA VAL A 527 5.49 -6.41 -7.35
C VAL A 527 5.20 -6.52 -5.86
N LEU A 528 4.41 -7.50 -5.45
CA LEU A 528 4.05 -7.72 -4.04
C LEU A 528 5.26 -8.11 -3.19
N GLY A 529 6.22 -8.85 -3.77
CA GLY A 529 7.48 -9.22 -3.13
C GLY A 529 8.39 -8.03 -2.83
N ASN A 530 8.19 -6.88 -3.49
CA ASN A 530 8.93 -5.65 -3.23
C ASN A 530 8.36 -4.85 -2.04
N CYS A 531 7.24 -5.28 -1.47
CA CYS A 531 6.65 -4.67 -0.28
C CYS A 531 7.10 -5.45 0.98
N ASN A 532 8.06 -4.90 1.71
CA ASN A 532 8.60 -5.56 2.92
C ASN A 532 7.62 -5.58 4.09
N ASN A 533 6.58 -4.76 4.04
CA ASN A 533 5.55 -4.67 5.06
C ASN A 533 4.19 -5.00 4.47
N LEU A 534 3.41 -5.81 5.20
CA LEU A 534 2.08 -6.23 4.82
C LEU A 534 1.08 -5.94 5.93
N ILE A 535 0.00 -5.25 5.60
CA ILE A 535 -1.19 -5.12 6.43
C ILE A 535 -2.33 -5.83 5.70
N ALA A 536 -2.75 -6.96 6.23
CA ALA A 536 -3.88 -7.71 5.72
C ALA A 536 -5.14 -7.39 6.53
N LEU A 537 -6.17 -6.96 5.83
CA LEU A 537 -7.52 -6.79 6.34
C LEU A 537 -8.36 -7.99 5.88
N ARG A 538 -9.69 -7.91 5.99
CA ARG A 538 -10.56 -8.97 5.50
C ARG A 538 -10.33 -9.26 4.01
N CYS A 539 -9.94 -10.49 3.67
CA CYS A 539 -9.71 -10.97 2.31
C CYS A 539 -10.65 -12.13 2.01
N LYS A 540 -11.50 -12.02 0.99
CA LYS A 540 -12.46 -13.08 0.62
C LYS A 540 -11.94 -13.98 -0.50
N ASP A 541 -11.07 -13.46 -1.34
CA ASP A 541 -10.47 -14.16 -2.46
C ASP A 541 -9.38 -15.12 -1.99
N ARG A 542 -9.37 -16.34 -2.53
CA ARG A 542 -8.49 -17.42 -2.11
C ARG A 542 -7.01 -17.13 -2.45
N GLU A 543 -6.72 -16.63 -3.64
CA GLU A 543 -5.34 -16.34 -4.05
C GLU A 543 -4.71 -15.27 -3.15
N THR A 544 -5.51 -14.27 -2.75
CA THR A 544 -5.08 -13.25 -1.80
C THR A 544 -4.88 -13.82 -0.41
N GLN A 545 -5.77 -14.70 0.05
CA GLN A 545 -5.63 -15.38 1.34
C GLN A 545 -4.35 -16.23 1.38
N ASP A 546 -4.11 -17.01 0.33
CA ASP A 546 -2.93 -17.87 0.21
C ASP A 546 -1.64 -17.03 0.20
N PHE A 547 -1.61 -15.92 -0.53
CA PHE A 547 -0.48 -14.98 -0.52
C PHE A 547 -0.19 -14.43 0.89
N VAL A 548 -1.22 -14.02 1.62
CA VAL A 548 -1.09 -13.47 2.98
C VAL A 548 -0.58 -14.54 3.94
N THR A 549 -1.14 -15.74 3.90
CA THR A 549 -0.75 -16.84 4.80
C THR A 549 0.65 -17.36 4.50
N GLU A 550 1.04 -17.46 3.23
CA GLU A 550 2.41 -17.77 2.82
C GLU A 550 3.40 -16.74 3.35
N THR A 551 3.05 -15.44 3.31
CA THR A 551 3.89 -14.35 3.81
C THR A 551 4.06 -14.41 5.33
N PHE A 552 3.01 -14.73 6.09
CA PHE A 552 3.10 -14.90 7.55
C PHE A 552 3.84 -16.18 7.95
N GLY A 553 3.83 -17.20 7.08
CA GLY A 553 4.56 -18.44 7.28
C GLY A 553 3.84 -19.45 8.16
N LYS A 554 4.60 -20.44 8.63
CA LYS A 554 4.09 -21.60 9.38
C LYS A 554 4.80 -21.75 10.71
N THR A 555 4.09 -22.29 11.71
CA THR A 555 4.63 -22.60 13.03
C THR A 555 4.24 -24.02 13.43
N TYR A 556 4.87 -24.55 14.50
CA TYR A 556 4.50 -25.85 15.03
C TYR A 556 3.41 -25.72 16.08
N ILE A 557 2.35 -26.50 15.89
CA ILE A 557 1.28 -26.72 16.88
C ILE A 557 1.36 -28.13 17.41
N HIS A 558 0.82 -28.35 18.58
CA HIS A 558 0.78 -29.66 19.21
C HIS A 558 -0.63 -30.18 19.33
N ASN A 559 -0.93 -31.27 18.64
CA ASN A 559 -2.15 -32.02 18.82
C ASN A 559 -1.98 -33.02 19.96
N VAL A 560 -2.99 -33.12 20.81
CA VAL A 560 -3.04 -34.13 21.88
C VAL A 560 -4.26 -35.02 21.61
N ASP A 561 -3.99 -36.22 21.16
CA ASP A 561 -5.00 -37.23 20.99
C ASP A 561 -5.09 -38.07 22.27
N THR A 562 -6.29 -38.16 22.85
CA THR A 562 -6.54 -38.95 24.03
C THR A 562 -7.34 -40.17 23.65
N THR A 563 -6.74 -41.35 23.78
CA THR A 563 -7.42 -42.62 23.59
C THR A 563 -7.85 -43.16 24.95
N LEU A 564 -9.15 -43.33 25.13
CA LEU A 564 -9.72 -43.95 26.29
C LEU A 564 -10.03 -45.41 25.95
N SER A 565 -9.41 -46.37 26.62
CA SER A 565 -9.71 -47.79 26.49
C SER A 565 -10.40 -48.28 27.75
N THR A 566 -11.52 -48.96 27.59
CA THR A 566 -12.19 -49.64 28.67
C THR A 566 -12.16 -51.13 28.36
N HIS A 567 -11.60 -51.90 29.31
CA HIS A 567 -11.62 -53.34 29.24
C HIS A 567 -12.58 -53.87 30.33
N ALA A 568 -13.48 -54.74 29.94
CA ALA A 568 -14.33 -55.45 30.86
C ALA A 568 -13.80 -56.88 30.98
N ASP A 569 -13.33 -57.26 32.15
CA ASP A 569 -12.95 -58.61 32.49
C ASP A 569 -14.01 -59.25 33.39
N THR A 570 -14.42 -60.47 33.09
CA THR A 570 -15.36 -61.21 33.93
C THR A 570 -14.59 -62.33 34.64
N HIS A 571 -14.20 -62.06 35.88
CA HIS A 571 -13.66 -63.11 36.74
C HIS A 571 -14.69 -63.47 37.81
N LEU A 572 -14.99 -64.75 37.94
CA LEU A 572 -15.90 -65.29 38.96
C LEU A 572 -17.31 -64.65 38.99
N GLY A 573 -17.86 -64.34 37.81
CA GLY A 573 -19.24 -63.82 37.71
C GLY A 573 -19.41 -62.33 38.04
N MET A 574 -18.34 -61.63 38.41
CA MET A 574 -18.39 -60.18 38.65
C MET A 574 -17.64 -59.43 37.52
N PRO A 575 -18.30 -58.52 36.82
CA PRO A 575 -17.62 -57.69 35.82
C PRO A 575 -16.71 -56.66 36.52
N SER A 576 -15.41 -56.71 36.20
CA SER A 576 -14.47 -55.65 36.58
C SER A 576 -14.14 -54.79 35.38
N PHE A 577 -14.31 -53.47 35.52
CA PHE A 577 -13.99 -52.52 34.49
C PHE A 577 -12.61 -51.90 34.77
N LYS A 578 -11.67 -52.10 33.83
CA LYS A 578 -10.37 -51.41 33.87
C LYS A 578 -10.37 -50.33 32.79
N GLY A 579 -10.18 -49.09 33.15
CA GLY A 579 -10.02 -47.95 32.24
C GLY A 579 -8.55 -47.58 32.07
N GLY A 580 -8.11 -47.44 30.83
CA GLY A 580 -6.80 -46.91 30.47
C GLY A 580 -6.96 -45.62 29.68
N ALA A 581 -6.13 -44.59 29.94
CA ALA A 581 -6.05 -43.40 29.12
C ALA A 581 -4.63 -43.27 28.57
N SER A 582 -4.50 -43.19 27.24
CA SER A 582 -3.22 -42.89 26.61
C SER A 582 -3.30 -41.52 25.94
N HIS A 583 -2.23 -40.75 26.06
CA HIS A 583 -2.11 -39.43 25.46
C HIS A 583 -0.98 -39.45 24.44
N LYS A 584 -1.32 -39.30 23.16
CA LYS A 584 -0.35 -39.14 22.07
C LYS A 584 -0.22 -37.66 21.75
N ARG A 585 0.99 -37.14 21.82
CA ARG A 585 1.31 -35.75 21.43
C ARG A 585 2.00 -35.78 20.07
N THR A 586 1.43 -35.10 19.09
CA THR A 586 1.98 -34.98 17.74
C THR A 586 2.23 -33.50 17.44
N ALA A 587 3.43 -33.18 16.99
CA ALA A 587 3.75 -31.84 16.49
C ALA A 587 3.40 -31.78 15.00
N VAL A 588 2.59 -30.82 14.61
CA VAL A 588 2.18 -30.59 13.22
C VAL A 588 2.57 -29.16 12.83
N ARG A 589 3.03 -28.98 11.60
CA ARG A 589 3.35 -27.66 11.06
C ARG A 589 2.12 -27.07 10.40
N GLU A 590 1.60 -25.98 10.96
CA GLU A 590 0.39 -25.28 10.48
C GLU A 590 0.67 -23.81 10.18
N GLU A 591 -0.19 -23.19 9.41
CA GLU A 591 -0.14 -21.75 9.13
C GLU A 591 -0.26 -20.96 10.43
N ILE A 592 0.49 -19.85 10.53
CA ILE A 592 0.41 -18.97 11.72
C ILE A 592 -1.01 -18.46 11.91
N ILE A 593 -1.66 -18.02 10.81
CA ILE A 593 -3.08 -17.69 10.75
C ILE A 593 -3.65 -18.45 9.57
N PRO A 594 -4.54 -19.44 9.77
CA PRO A 594 -5.16 -20.16 8.67
C PRO A 594 -5.95 -19.24 7.74
N SER A 595 -5.90 -19.52 6.44
CA SER A 595 -6.49 -18.69 5.38
C SER A 595 -7.98 -18.43 5.58
N GLU A 596 -8.74 -19.40 6.11
CA GLU A 596 -10.17 -19.27 6.37
C GLU A 596 -10.54 -18.12 7.35
N TYR A 597 -9.61 -17.73 8.23
CA TYR A 597 -9.84 -16.63 9.16
C TYR A 597 -9.77 -15.28 8.48
N LEU A 598 -8.94 -15.13 7.44
CA LEU A 598 -8.82 -13.88 6.71
C LEU A 598 -10.11 -13.46 6.00
N GLY A 599 -10.95 -14.44 5.65
CA GLY A 599 -12.26 -14.17 5.05
C GLY A 599 -13.33 -13.69 6.02
N LYS A 600 -13.09 -13.92 7.31
CA LYS A 600 -14.06 -13.68 8.40
C LYS A 600 -13.67 -12.52 9.32
N LEU A 601 -12.50 -11.87 9.08
CA LEU A 601 -12.03 -10.69 9.83
C LEU A 601 -12.98 -9.51 9.74
#